data_63925c3c9a5b845194ca3c5e63b95de5
#
_entry.id   63925c3c9a5b845194ca3c5e63b95de5
#
_cell.length_a   1.000
_cell.length_b   1.000
_cell.length_c   1.000
_cell.angle_alpha   90.00
_cell.angle_beta   90.00
_cell.angle_gamma   90.00
#
_symmetry.space_group_name_H-M   'P 1'
#
loop_
_entity.id
_entity.type
_entity.pdbx_description
1 polymer ?
#
loop_
_entity_poly.entity_id
_entity_poly.type
_entity_poly.pdbx_seq_one_letter_code
_entity_poly.pdbx_strand_id
1 'polypeptide(L)'
;MTSTELVLEVGQVLEDATSGFCGAVQRWERGLVVLEDRHGKRRTFALGAGFWYDGRPVVLKAPQRSQPAVTRTASGSVAGPVERAKTARASRIYVEGRHDAELVEKIWGDDLRHVGVVVEYLGGVDDLPGIVADFAPGLGRRLGVLVDHLVPGSKESRIAEEVRRGGSGGQVLVLGHPYVDIWQAVKPGRFGLAAWPDVPRTLDWKHGICAALGLPAADQADLAAAWKLILDRVRSWQDLERPLLTVVEQLIDFVTEH
;
A
#
# COMPACT_ATOMS: atom_id res chain seq x y z
N MET A 1 32.81 10.37 -41.24
CA MET A 1 31.41 9.87 -41.22
C MET A 1 30.97 9.75 -39.76
N THR A 2 29.93 10.45 -39.37
CA THR A 2 29.44 10.45 -37.99
C THR A 2 28.60 9.17 -37.77
N SER A 3 29.08 8.23 -36.97
CA SER A 3 28.33 7.04 -36.62
C SER A 3 27.24 7.40 -35.62
N THR A 4 26.02 6.97 -35.87
CA THR A 4 24.86 7.21 -34.98
C THR A 4 24.80 6.11 -33.93
N GLU A 5 24.51 6.45 -32.68
CA GLU A 5 24.25 5.45 -31.63
C GLU A 5 22.94 4.73 -31.93
N LEU A 6 22.95 3.40 -31.87
CA LEU A 6 21.77 2.55 -32.02
C LEU A 6 21.58 1.73 -30.75
N VAL A 7 20.42 1.90 -30.10
CA VAL A 7 20.01 1.07 -28.98
C VAL A 7 19.45 -0.24 -29.51
N LEU A 8 19.94 -1.37 -28.98
CA LEU A 8 19.55 -2.70 -29.44
C LEU A 8 18.11 -3.05 -29.08
N GLU A 9 17.43 -3.61 -30.08
CA GLU A 9 16.13 -4.27 -29.93
C GLU A 9 16.19 -5.68 -30.55
N VAL A 10 15.49 -6.64 -29.95
CA VAL A 10 15.40 -7.99 -30.49
C VAL A 10 14.72 -7.95 -31.86
N GLY A 11 15.30 -8.65 -32.82
CA GLY A 11 14.80 -8.70 -34.21
C GLY A 11 15.38 -7.62 -35.14
N GLN A 12 16.11 -6.62 -34.67
CA GLN A 12 16.84 -5.68 -35.54
C GLN A 12 17.86 -6.43 -36.37
N VAL A 13 17.87 -6.20 -37.69
CA VAL A 13 18.84 -6.80 -38.59
C VAL A 13 20.06 -5.90 -38.72
N LEU A 14 21.21 -6.44 -38.37
CA LEU A 14 22.50 -5.76 -38.34
C LEU A 14 23.51 -6.49 -39.24
N GLU A 15 24.42 -5.77 -39.83
CA GLU A 15 25.55 -6.30 -40.57
C GLU A 15 26.88 -5.91 -39.88
N ASP A 16 27.72 -6.89 -39.55
CA ASP A 16 29.07 -6.64 -39.07
C ASP A 16 29.97 -6.21 -40.25
N ALA A 17 30.48 -5.00 -40.21
CA ALA A 17 31.28 -4.40 -41.27
C ALA A 17 32.58 -5.19 -41.56
N THR A 18 33.13 -5.92 -40.58
CA THR A 18 34.39 -6.64 -40.71
C THR A 18 34.20 -7.98 -41.43
N SER A 19 33.18 -8.73 -41.04
CA SER A 19 32.95 -10.08 -41.56
C SER A 19 31.85 -10.18 -42.62
N GLY A 20 31.08 -9.08 -42.85
CA GLY A 20 29.88 -9.09 -43.68
C GLY A 20 28.75 -9.98 -43.15
N PHE A 21 28.84 -10.39 -41.88
CA PHE A 21 27.80 -11.23 -41.29
C PHE A 21 26.53 -10.38 -41.02
N CYS A 22 25.46 -10.73 -41.71
CA CYS A 22 24.16 -10.10 -41.54
C CYS A 22 23.22 -11.01 -40.75
N GLY A 23 22.61 -10.50 -39.69
CA GLY A 23 21.71 -11.28 -38.86
C GLY A 23 20.83 -10.43 -37.94
N ALA A 24 19.75 -11.03 -37.46
CA ALA A 24 18.84 -10.41 -36.52
C ALA A 24 19.37 -10.55 -35.09
N VAL A 25 19.24 -9.49 -34.33
CA VAL A 25 19.55 -9.47 -32.89
C VAL A 25 18.67 -10.46 -32.15
N GLN A 26 19.29 -11.44 -31.49
CA GLN A 26 18.59 -12.43 -30.66
C GLN A 26 18.61 -12.03 -29.19
N ARG A 27 19.77 -11.62 -28.71
CA ARG A 27 20.01 -11.22 -27.31
C ARG A 27 21.31 -10.45 -27.17
N TRP A 28 21.48 -9.77 -26.07
CA TRP A 28 22.75 -9.15 -25.67
C TRP A 28 22.99 -9.36 -24.18
N GLU A 29 24.22 -9.51 -23.81
CA GLU A 29 24.65 -9.72 -22.42
C GLU A 29 26.13 -9.38 -22.29
N ARG A 30 26.52 -8.77 -21.16
CA ARG A 30 27.91 -8.48 -20.79
C ARG A 30 28.76 -7.84 -21.90
N GLY A 31 28.16 -6.87 -22.61
CA GLY A 31 28.88 -6.16 -23.68
C GLY A 31 28.97 -6.91 -25.01
N LEU A 32 28.25 -8.01 -25.15
CA LEU A 32 28.20 -8.83 -26.36
C LEU A 32 26.77 -8.84 -26.94
N VAL A 33 26.64 -8.97 -28.25
CA VAL A 33 25.38 -9.18 -28.97
C VAL A 33 25.46 -10.49 -29.77
N VAL A 34 24.38 -11.25 -29.77
CA VAL A 34 24.22 -12.47 -30.59
C VAL A 34 23.32 -12.14 -31.76
N LEU A 35 23.83 -12.30 -32.97
CA LEU A 35 23.08 -12.18 -34.21
C LEU A 35 22.84 -13.57 -34.81
N GLU A 36 21.64 -13.77 -35.41
CA GLU A 36 21.26 -14.98 -36.11
C GLU A 36 20.94 -14.66 -37.58
N ASP A 37 21.59 -15.34 -38.51
CA ASP A 37 21.34 -15.16 -39.93
C ASP A 37 20.08 -15.89 -40.40
N ARG A 38 19.71 -15.70 -41.66
CA ARG A 38 18.54 -16.35 -42.29
C ARG A 38 18.59 -17.86 -42.34
N HIS A 39 19.76 -18.46 -42.08
CA HIS A 39 19.96 -19.91 -42.04
C HIS A 39 20.03 -20.48 -40.63
N GLY A 40 19.74 -19.62 -39.59
CA GLY A 40 19.79 -20.04 -38.19
C GLY A 40 21.19 -20.06 -37.59
N LYS A 41 22.21 -19.63 -38.32
CA LYS A 41 23.58 -19.57 -37.81
C LYS A 41 23.74 -18.38 -36.88
N ARG A 42 24.26 -18.64 -35.69
CA ARG A 42 24.47 -17.60 -34.65
C ARG A 42 25.95 -17.21 -34.58
N ARG A 43 26.17 -15.92 -34.45
CA ARG A 43 27.50 -15.36 -34.14
C ARG A 43 27.40 -14.32 -33.03
N THR A 44 28.44 -14.21 -32.26
CA THR A 44 28.55 -13.28 -31.14
C THR A 44 29.57 -12.19 -31.48
N PHE A 45 29.20 -10.94 -31.23
CA PHE A 45 30.03 -9.78 -31.49
C PHE A 45 30.11 -8.87 -30.26
N ALA A 46 31.18 -8.10 -30.14
CA ALA A 46 31.26 -7.06 -29.12
C ALA A 46 30.32 -5.90 -29.46
N LEU A 47 29.70 -5.31 -28.45
CA LEU A 47 28.97 -4.04 -28.63
C LEU A 47 29.93 -2.91 -28.98
N GLY A 48 29.48 -1.96 -29.73
CA GLY A 48 30.28 -0.80 -30.13
C GLY A 48 30.14 -0.46 -31.61
N ALA A 49 31.18 0.14 -32.16
CA ALA A 49 31.24 0.54 -33.57
C ALA A 49 31.52 -0.69 -34.46
N GLY A 50 31.32 -0.54 -35.76
CA GLY A 50 31.62 -1.56 -36.74
C GLY A 50 30.41 -2.32 -37.26
N PHE A 51 29.23 -1.73 -37.15
CA PHE A 51 27.98 -2.32 -37.64
C PHE A 51 27.28 -1.37 -38.60
N TRP A 52 26.51 -1.95 -39.50
CA TRP A 52 25.59 -1.26 -40.38
C TRP A 52 24.16 -1.60 -39.99
N TYR A 53 23.30 -0.60 -39.94
CA TYR A 53 21.88 -0.69 -39.77
C TYR A 53 21.18 0.12 -40.84
N ASP A 54 20.33 -0.51 -41.64
CA ASP A 54 19.63 0.13 -42.77
C ASP A 54 20.62 0.97 -43.69
N GLY A 55 21.76 0.35 -44.00
CA GLY A 55 22.76 0.96 -44.86
C GLY A 55 23.55 2.13 -44.26
N ARG A 56 23.44 2.34 -42.92
CA ARG A 56 24.17 3.42 -42.21
C ARG A 56 25.09 2.86 -41.14
N PRO A 57 26.27 3.45 -40.95
CA PRO A 57 27.17 3.00 -39.90
C PRO A 57 26.66 3.39 -38.54
N VAL A 58 26.60 2.43 -37.59
CA VAL A 58 26.06 2.60 -36.25
C VAL A 58 27.02 2.11 -35.17
N VAL A 59 26.84 2.63 -33.95
CA VAL A 59 27.51 2.20 -32.73
C VAL A 59 26.46 1.54 -31.87
N LEU A 60 26.58 0.23 -31.64
CA LEU A 60 25.60 -0.54 -30.86
C LEU A 60 25.75 -0.24 -29.37
N LYS A 61 24.60 0.08 -28.72
CA LYS A 61 24.50 0.22 -27.28
C LYS A 61 23.42 -0.70 -26.74
N ALA A 62 23.71 -1.35 -25.63
CA ALA A 62 22.67 -2.05 -24.87
C ALA A 62 21.65 -1.04 -24.33
N PRO A 63 20.35 -1.36 -24.34
CA PRO A 63 19.38 -0.54 -23.62
C PRO A 63 19.84 -0.37 -22.18
N GLN A 64 19.88 0.86 -21.69
CA GLN A 64 20.01 1.07 -20.25
C GLN A 64 18.79 0.41 -19.61
N ARG A 65 19.00 -0.57 -18.74
CA ARG A 65 17.94 -1.00 -17.84
C ARG A 65 17.53 0.24 -17.04
N SER A 66 16.42 0.86 -17.41
CA SER A 66 15.74 1.73 -16.47
C SER A 66 15.48 0.87 -15.25
N GLN A 67 16.11 1.19 -14.13
CA GLN A 67 15.68 0.61 -12.85
C GLN A 67 14.19 0.93 -12.76
N PRO A 68 13.32 -0.06 -12.56
CA PRO A 68 11.90 0.24 -12.39
C PRO A 68 11.81 1.30 -11.30
N ALA A 69 11.12 2.38 -11.58
CA ALA A 69 10.91 3.44 -10.61
C ALA A 69 10.34 2.77 -9.36
N VAL A 70 10.96 3.01 -8.20
CA VAL A 70 10.49 2.47 -6.94
C VAL A 70 9.10 3.06 -6.71
N THR A 71 8.08 2.30 -7.03
CA THR A 71 6.70 2.68 -6.79
C THR A 71 6.42 2.49 -5.29
N ARG A 72 5.85 3.51 -4.65
CA ARG A 72 5.44 3.42 -3.24
C ARG A 72 3.93 3.27 -3.15
N THR A 73 3.51 2.52 -2.16
CA THR A 73 2.10 2.39 -1.77
C THR A 73 1.61 3.66 -1.06
N ALA A 74 0.34 3.76 -0.77
CA ALA A 74 -0.24 4.89 -0.05
C ALA A 74 0.29 5.00 1.39
N SER A 75 0.69 3.88 2.00
CA SER A 75 1.35 3.82 3.30
C SER A 75 2.82 4.24 3.27
N GLY A 76 3.40 4.42 2.06
CA GLY A 76 4.81 4.77 1.87
C GLY A 76 5.76 3.59 1.72
N SER A 77 5.29 2.37 1.86
CA SER A 77 6.05 1.14 1.65
C SER A 77 6.48 0.98 0.18
N VAL A 78 7.49 0.16 -0.08
CA VAL A 78 7.86 -0.21 -1.45
C VAL A 78 6.79 -1.15 -2.00
N ALA A 79 6.15 -0.77 -3.12
CA ALA A 79 5.15 -1.63 -3.74
C ALA A 79 5.79 -2.97 -4.15
N GLY A 80 5.20 -4.07 -3.69
CA GLY A 80 5.58 -5.41 -4.11
C GLY A 80 5.21 -5.67 -5.58
N PRO A 81 5.74 -6.73 -6.18
CA PRO A 81 5.31 -7.16 -7.51
C PRO A 81 3.81 -7.48 -7.49
N VAL A 82 3.13 -7.24 -8.62
CA VAL A 82 1.74 -7.66 -8.78
C VAL A 82 1.70 -9.18 -8.71
N GLU A 83 1.30 -9.72 -7.57
CA GLU A 83 1.20 -11.16 -7.34
C GLU A 83 -0.22 -11.66 -7.59
N ARG A 84 -0.33 -12.95 -7.93
CA ARG A 84 -1.63 -13.63 -7.96
C ARG A 84 -2.25 -13.62 -6.57
N ALA A 85 -3.59 -13.63 -6.51
CA ALA A 85 -4.32 -13.68 -5.24
C ALA A 85 -3.75 -14.78 -4.33
N LYS A 86 -3.31 -14.38 -3.13
CA LYS A 86 -2.85 -15.30 -2.09
C LYS A 86 -4.04 -15.74 -1.24
N THR A 87 -3.95 -16.94 -0.67
CA THR A 87 -4.90 -17.36 0.37
C THR A 87 -4.74 -16.43 1.58
N ALA A 88 -5.85 -15.90 2.08
CA ALA A 88 -5.82 -15.05 3.27
C ALA A 88 -5.19 -15.79 4.45
N ARG A 89 -4.36 -15.09 5.23
CA ARG A 89 -3.83 -15.63 6.49
C ARG A 89 -4.98 -15.86 7.48
N ALA A 90 -4.75 -16.70 8.49
CA ALA A 90 -5.70 -16.87 9.59
C ALA A 90 -5.76 -15.64 10.52
N SER A 91 -4.66 -14.85 10.60
CA SER A 91 -4.61 -13.60 11.36
C SER A 91 -5.48 -12.51 10.74
N ARG A 92 -6.04 -11.63 11.57
CA ARG A 92 -6.95 -10.55 11.17
C ARG A 92 -6.59 -9.25 11.88
N ILE A 93 -7.03 -8.14 11.28
CA ILE A 93 -7.15 -6.86 11.96
C ILE A 93 -8.65 -6.53 12.03
N TYR A 94 -9.16 -6.38 13.24
CA TYR A 94 -10.49 -5.87 13.47
C TYR A 94 -10.44 -4.38 13.79
N VAL A 95 -11.38 -3.62 13.28
CA VAL A 95 -11.53 -2.20 13.57
C VAL A 95 -12.92 -1.93 14.09
N GLU A 96 -13.10 -0.90 14.88
CA GLU A 96 -14.37 -0.64 15.56
C GLU A 96 -15.50 -0.34 14.57
N GLY A 97 -15.28 0.55 13.63
CA GLY A 97 -16.28 1.05 12.72
C GLY A 97 -15.93 0.84 11.24
N ARG A 98 -16.95 1.10 10.41
CA ARG A 98 -16.81 1.00 8.96
C ARG A 98 -15.84 2.05 8.39
N HIS A 99 -15.86 3.28 8.92
CA HIS A 99 -14.99 4.35 8.47
C HIS A 99 -13.51 4.04 8.74
N ASP A 100 -13.25 3.35 9.87
CA ASP A 100 -11.91 2.87 10.23
C ASP A 100 -11.42 1.86 9.19
N ALA A 101 -12.26 0.89 8.84
CA ALA A 101 -11.93 -0.11 7.83
C ALA A 101 -11.61 0.55 6.47
N GLU A 102 -12.45 1.50 6.04
CA GLU A 102 -12.28 2.21 4.77
C GLU A 102 -10.98 3.04 4.75
N LEU A 103 -10.60 3.68 5.86
CA LEU A 103 -9.36 4.45 5.95
C LEU A 103 -8.12 3.55 5.97
N VAL A 104 -8.15 2.49 6.78
CA VAL A 104 -7.06 1.51 6.86
C VAL A 104 -6.85 0.84 5.51
N GLU A 105 -7.91 0.38 4.86
CA GLU A 105 -7.83 -0.22 3.52
C GLU A 105 -7.33 0.76 2.47
N LYS A 106 -7.69 2.03 2.54
CA LYS A 106 -7.24 3.05 1.58
C LYS A 106 -5.73 3.27 1.65
N ILE A 107 -5.14 3.23 2.84
CA ILE A 107 -3.72 3.58 3.04
C ILE A 107 -2.83 2.34 3.05
N TRP A 108 -3.24 1.27 3.73
CA TRP A 108 -2.43 0.06 3.90
C TRP A 108 -2.95 -1.14 3.10
N GLY A 109 -4.06 -1.00 2.38
CA GLY A 109 -4.71 -2.11 1.70
C GLY A 109 -3.79 -2.86 0.72
N ASP A 110 -2.87 -2.16 0.03
CA ASP A 110 -1.90 -2.82 -0.85
C ASP A 110 -0.90 -3.67 -0.05
N ASP A 111 -0.41 -3.16 1.08
CA ASP A 111 0.53 -3.87 1.94
C ASP A 111 -0.16 -5.06 2.63
N LEU A 112 -1.38 -4.85 3.13
CA LEU A 112 -2.19 -5.90 3.76
C LEU A 112 -2.52 -7.04 2.78
N ARG A 113 -2.89 -6.72 1.54
CA ARG A 113 -3.09 -7.72 0.49
C ARG A 113 -1.81 -8.48 0.17
N HIS A 114 -0.68 -7.77 0.13
CA HIS A 114 0.63 -8.41 -0.12
C HIS A 114 0.95 -9.46 0.95
N VAL A 115 0.65 -9.19 2.22
CA VAL A 115 0.88 -10.14 3.33
C VAL A 115 -0.30 -11.07 3.61
N GLY A 116 -1.43 -10.89 2.91
CA GLY A 116 -2.62 -11.74 3.03
C GLY A 116 -3.45 -11.51 4.31
N VAL A 117 -3.31 -10.33 4.94
CA VAL A 117 -4.11 -9.94 6.12
C VAL A 117 -5.38 -9.24 5.67
N VAL A 118 -6.49 -9.54 6.32
CA VAL A 118 -7.81 -8.95 6.07
C VAL A 118 -8.19 -8.03 7.22
N VAL A 119 -8.77 -6.87 6.87
CA VAL A 119 -9.37 -5.92 7.82
C VAL A 119 -10.89 -6.13 7.82
N GLU A 120 -11.47 -6.25 9.00
CA GLU A 120 -12.92 -6.41 9.20
C GLU A 120 -13.40 -5.40 10.25
N TYR A 121 -14.59 -4.83 10.07
CA TYR A 121 -15.19 -3.95 11.09
C TYR A 121 -16.19 -4.68 11.95
N LEU A 122 -16.25 -4.29 13.23
CA LEU A 122 -17.03 -4.98 14.25
C LEU A 122 -18.45 -4.43 14.41
N GLY A 123 -18.69 -3.17 14.06
CA GLY A 123 -19.95 -2.48 14.34
C GLY A 123 -20.08 -2.06 15.80
N GLY A 124 -18.95 -1.91 16.47
CA GLY A 124 -18.80 -1.55 17.89
C GLY A 124 -17.98 -2.58 18.66
N VAL A 125 -17.46 -2.18 19.81
CA VAL A 125 -16.55 -3.00 20.63
C VAL A 125 -17.15 -3.51 21.94
N ASP A 126 -18.46 -3.33 22.14
CA ASP A 126 -19.13 -3.63 23.42
C ASP A 126 -18.96 -5.09 23.87
N ASP A 127 -18.94 -6.02 22.94
CA ASP A 127 -18.71 -7.45 23.19
C ASP A 127 -17.36 -7.93 22.63
N LEU A 128 -16.33 -7.10 22.69
CA LEU A 128 -15.02 -7.51 22.20
C LEU A 128 -14.46 -8.79 22.85
N PRO A 129 -14.66 -9.05 24.17
CA PRO A 129 -14.25 -10.31 24.76
C PRO A 129 -14.93 -11.54 24.11
N GLY A 130 -16.23 -11.47 23.81
CA GLY A 130 -16.97 -12.53 23.10
C GLY A 130 -16.45 -12.72 21.68
N ILE A 131 -16.24 -11.63 20.93
CA ILE A 131 -15.67 -11.65 19.57
C ILE A 131 -14.28 -12.30 19.57
N VAL A 132 -13.43 -11.97 20.55
CA VAL A 132 -12.10 -12.60 20.71
C VAL A 132 -12.21 -14.08 20.99
N ALA A 133 -13.15 -14.50 21.85
CA ALA A 133 -13.38 -15.90 22.13
C ALA A 133 -13.84 -16.68 20.89
N ASP A 134 -14.74 -16.12 20.10
CA ASP A 134 -15.23 -16.70 18.84
C ASP A 134 -14.14 -16.76 17.76
N PHE A 135 -13.30 -15.75 17.71
CA PHE A 135 -12.14 -15.75 16.80
C PHE A 135 -11.16 -16.87 17.17
N ALA A 136 -11.09 -17.29 18.42
CA ALA A 136 -10.19 -18.32 18.92
C ALA A 136 -8.71 -18.09 18.51
N PRO A 137 -8.08 -17.03 19.03
CA PRO A 137 -6.69 -16.70 18.69
C PRO A 137 -5.72 -17.79 19.14
N GLY A 138 -4.63 -17.98 18.40
CA GLY A 138 -3.65 -19.03 18.68
C GLY A 138 -2.37 -18.85 17.87
N LEU A 139 -1.48 -19.83 17.94
CA LEU A 139 -0.24 -19.83 17.16
C LEU A 139 -0.57 -19.74 15.65
N GLY A 140 -0.03 -18.72 14.97
CA GLY A 140 -0.29 -18.46 13.54
C GLY A 140 -1.67 -17.88 13.22
N ARG A 141 -2.48 -17.56 14.26
CA ARG A 141 -3.78 -16.92 14.13
C ARG A 141 -3.91 -15.78 15.14
N ARG A 142 -3.25 -14.68 14.86
CA ARG A 142 -3.25 -13.50 15.72
C ARG A 142 -4.37 -12.54 15.37
N LEU A 143 -4.84 -11.80 16.35
CA LEU A 143 -5.88 -10.79 16.21
C LEU A 143 -5.36 -9.44 16.66
N GLY A 144 -5.23 -8.50 15.72
CA GLY A 144 -5.07 -7.08 16.01
C GLY A 144 -6.43 -6.41 16.10
N VAL A 145 -6.63 -5.51 17.05
CA VAL A 145 -7.88 -4.74 17.18
C VAL A 145 -7.54 -3.26 17.30
N LEU A 146 -8.11 -2.44 16.40
CA LEU A 146 -8.06 -0.98 16.45
C LEU A 146 -9.37 -0.46 17.03
N VAL A 147 -9.27 0.32 18.08
CA VAL A 147 -10.43 0.96 18.72
C VAL A 147 -10.29 2.47 18.74
N ASP A 148 -11.42 3.16 18.68
CA ASP A 148 -11.50 4.60 18.83
C ASP A 148 -11.27 5.01 20.29
N HIS A 149 -10.92 6.25 20.51
CA HIS A 149 -10.87 6.91 21.82
C HIS A 149 -10.24 6.09 22.97
N LEU A 150 -9.17 5.35 22.68
CA LEU A 150 -8.46 4.56 23.69
C LEU A 150 -7.64 5.48 24.60
N VAL A 151 -8.31 6.11 25.55
CA VAL A 151 -7.71 6.99 26.55
C VAL A 151 -7.92 6.45 27.95
N PRO A 152 -7.05 6.78 28.92
CA PRO A 152 -7.19 6.30 30.31
C PRO A 152 -8.57 6.61 30.88
N GLY A 153 -9.27 5.56 31.36
CA GLY A 153 -10.60 5.66 31.98
C GLY A 153 -11.77 5.65 31.00
N SER A 154 -11.52 5.56 29.68
CA SER A 154 -12.58 5.39 28.67
C SER A 154 -13.25 4.01 28.81
N LYS A 155 -14.39 3.83 28.14
CA LYS A 155 -15.05 2.54 28.00
C LYS A 155 -14.14 1.54 27.28
N GLU A 156 -13.54 1.99 26.18
CA GLU A 156 -12.65 1.22 25.32
C GLU A 156 -11.40 0.74 26.09
N SER A 157 -10.84 1.57 26.98
CA SER A 157 -9.70 1.16 27.81
C SER A 157 -10.06 0.05 28.80
N ARG A 158 -11.29 0.03 29.33
CA ARG A 158 -11.77 -1.03 30.21
C ARG A 158 -11.98 -2.33 29.45
N ILE A 159 -12.58 -2.27 28.27
CA ILE A 159 -12.79 -3.42 27.38
C ILE A 159 -11.45 -4.02 26.94
N ALA A 160 -10.50 -3.20 26.52
CA ALA A 160 -9.16 -3.65 26.16
C ALA A 160 -8.44 -4.35 27.33
N GLU A 161 -8.62 -3.84 28.55
CA GLU A 161 -8.06 -4.47 29.75
C GLU A 161 -8.74 -5.82 30.06
N GLU A 162 -10.04 -5.94 29.83
CA GLU A 162 -10.77 -7.21 30.00
C GLU A 162 -10.25 -8.27 29.01
N VAL A 163 -10.11 -7.92 27.73
CA VAL A 163 -9.49 -8.80 26.71
C VAL A 163 -8.09 -9.25 27.14
N ARG A 164 -7.27 -8.35 27.66
CA ARG A 164 -5.92 -8.66 28.11
C ARG A 164 -5.90 -9.64 29.28
N ARG A 165 -6.85 -9.52 30.21
CA ARG A 165 -7.01 -10.46 31.35
C ARG A 165 -7.57 -11.81 30.93
N GLY A 166 -8.30 -11.88 29.82
CA GLY A 166 -8.92 -13.09 29.31
C GLY A 166 -7.96 -14.19 28.85
N GLY A 167 -6.66 -13.97 28.95
CA GLY A 167 -5.65 -15.04 28.81
C GLY A 167 -5.40 -15.54 27.39
N SER A 168 -5.66 -14.72 26.37
CA SER A 168 -5.40 -15.05 24.94
C SER A 168 -3.90 -15.24 24.60
N GLY A 169 -3.06 -15.41 25.61
CA GLY A 169 -1.67 -15.86 25.48
C GLY A 169 -0.77 -14.96 24.61
N GLY A 170 -1.04 -13.64 24.56
CA GLY A 170 -0.29 -12.71 23.70
C GLY A 170 -0.65 -12.82 22.21
N GLN A 171 -1.70 -13.54 21.86
CA GLN A 171 -2.16 -13.67 20.47
C GLN A 171 -3.19 -12.59 20.05
N VAL A 172 -3.55 -11.71 20.99
CA VAL A 172 -4.44 -10.56 20.74
C VAL A 172 -3.74 -9.27 21.15
N LEU A 173 -3.76 -8.27 20.28
CA LEU A 173 -3.25 -6.94 20.56
C LEU A 173 -4.36 -5.92 20.30
N VAL A 174 -4.83 -5.26 21.37
CA VAL A 174 -5.80 -4.16 21.28
C VAL A 174 -5.05 -2.84 21.41
N LEU A 175 -5.10 -2.04 20.38
CA LEU A 175 -4.53 -0.69 20.31
C LEU A 175 -5.62 0.30 19.90
N GLY A 176 -5.36 1.57 20.10
CA GLY A 176 -6.30 2.62 19.68
C GLY A 176 -5.63 3.97 19.64
N HIS A 177 -6.37 4.94 19.16
CA HIS A 177 -5.95 6.32 19.06
C HIS A 177 -6.77 7.22 20.02
N PRO A 178 -6.29 8.45 20.31
CA PRO A 178 -6.93 9.33 21.28
C PRO A 178 -8.16 10.07 20.73
N TYR A 179 -8.48 9.92 19.45
CA TYR A 179 -9.54 10.65 18.78
C TYR A 179 -10.92 10.10 19.16
N VAL A 180 -11.94 10.96 19.13
CA VAL A 180 -13.33 10.57 19.34
C VAL A 180 -13.86 9.72 18.18
N ASP A 181 -13.35 9.99 16.98
CA ASP A 181 -13.71 9.27 15.76
C ASP A 181 -12.52 9.32 14.78
N ILE A 182 -12.41 8.33 13.91
CA ILE A 182 -11.33 8.19 12.92
C ILE A 182 -11.20 9.40 11.98
N TRP A 183 -12.27 10.19 11.76
CA TRP A 183 -12.20 11.39 10.94
C TRP A 183 -11.15 12.38 11.46
N GLN A 184 -10.97 12.46 12.78
CA GLN A 184 -9.97 13.33 13.39
C GLN A 184 -8.53 12.90 13.11
N ALA A 185 -8.33 11.65 12.68
CA ALA A 185 -7.02 11.17 12.28
C ALA A 185 -6.57 11.72 10.92
N VAL A 186 -7.48 12.31 10.15
CA VAL A 186 -7.12 13.03 8.91
C VAL A 186 -6.65 14.45 9.28
N LYS A 187 -5.51 14.86 8.76
CA LYS A 187 -4.95 16.19 9.05
C LYS A 187 -5.92 17.31 8.65
N PRO A 188 -6.28 18.23 9.56
CA PRO A 188 -7.22 19.31 9.28
C PRO A 188 -6.76 20.24 8.17
N GLY A 189 -5.46 20.36 7.94
CA GLY A 189 -4.89 21.13 6.83
C GLY A 189 -5.37 20.67 5.43
N ARG A 190 -5.85 19.44 5.30
CA ARG A 190 -6.47 18.94 4.06
C ARG A 190 -7.80 19.63 3.72
N PHE A 191 -8.37 20.32 4.70
CA PHE A 191 -9.62 21.09 4.60
C PHE A 191 -9.39 22.61 4.73
N GLY A 192 -8.11 23.04 4.74
CA GLY A 192 -7.77 24.44 4.98
C GLY A 192 -7.96 24.90 6.44
N LEU A 193 -8.10 23.94 7.37
CA LEU A 193 -8.26 24.20 8.79
C LEU A 193 -6.91 24.12 9.51
N ALA A 194 -6.69 24.98 10.51
CA ALA A 194 -5.55 24.91 11.39
C ALA A 194 -5.66 23.75 12.39
N ALA A 195 -6.87 23.46 12.83
CA ALA A 195 -7.22 22.35 13.72
C ALA A 195 -8.65 21.91 13.43
N TRP A 196 -9.01 20.68 13.83
CA TRP A 196 -10.41 20.26 13.85
C TRP A 196 -11.19 21.14 14.83
N PRO A 197 -12.43 21.53 14.47
CA PRO A 197 -13.28 22.34 15.36
C PRO A 197 -13.54 21.61 16.68
N ASP A 198 -13.59 22.36 17.77
CA ASP A 198 -14.02 21.83 19.06
C ASP A 198 -15.54 21.68 19.07
N VAL A 199 -16.01 20.45 19.21
CA VAL A 199 -17.43 20.11 19.24
C VAL A 199 -17.84 19.89 20.69
N PRO A 200 -18.84 20.64 21.20
CA PRO A 200 -19.35 20.45 22.55
C PRO A 200 -19.82 19.01 22.78
N ARG A 201 -19.52 18.43 23.93
CA ARG A 201 -19.90 17.03 24.29
C ARG A 201 -21.42 16.78 24.30
N THR A 202 -22.25 17.83 24.26
CA THR A 202 -23.71 17.76 24.15
C THR A 202 -24.19 17.50 22.72
N LEU A 203 -23.31 17.63 21.73
CA LEU A 203 -23.59 17.37 20.33
C LEU A 203 -22.88 16.10 19.87
N ASP A 204 -23.52 15.38 18.97
CA ASP A 204 -22.82 14.32 18.24
C ASP A 204 -21.63 14.93 17.47
N TRP A 205 -20.47 14.31 17.60
CA TRP A 205 -19.23 14.86 17.08
C TRP A 205 -19.26 15.01 15.55
N LYS A 206 -19.78 13.99 14.82
CA LYS A 206 -19.85 14.03 13.35
C LYS A 206 -20.78 15.14 12.86
N HIS A 207 -21.92 15.32 13.52
CA HIS A 207 -22.84 16.43 13.21
C HIS A 207 -22.18 17.80 13.44
N GLY A 208 -21.44 17.93 14.54
CA GLY A 208 -20.70 19.18 14.83
C GLY A 208 -19.62 19.49 13.77
N ILE A 209 -18.88 18.48 13.33
CA ILE A 209 -17.88 18.63 12.26
C ILE A 209 -18.53 18.95 10.92
N CYS A 210 -19.62 18.27 10.55
CA CYS A 210 -20.36 18.59 9.33
C CYS A 210 -20.85 20.05 9.33
N ALA A 211 -21.43 20.51 10.43
CA ALA A 211 -21.87 21.90 10.57
C ALA A 211 -20.71 22.89 10.40
N ALA A 212 -19.56 22.62 11.02
CA ALA A 212 -18.37 23.46 10.91
C ALA A 212 -17.76 23.48 9.50
N LEU A 213 -17.90 22.40 8.74
CA LEU A 213 -17.48 22.30 7.35
C LEU A 213 -18.54 22.77 6.34
N GLY A 214 -19.73 23.18 6.81
CA GLY A 214 -20.85 23.55 5.95
C GLY A 214 -21.45 22.38 5.17
N LEU A 215 -21.37 21.17 5.72
CA LEU A 215 -21.87 19.95 5.09
C LEU A 215 -23.24 19.56 5.68
N PRO A 216 -24.14 18.97 4.88
CA PRO A 216 -25.37 18.36 5.39
C PRO A 216 -25.07 17.27 6.42
N ALA A 217 -25.96 17.12 7.40
CA ALA A 217 -25.89 16.07 8.42
C ALA A 217 -27.29 15.72 8.97
N ALA A 218 -28.31 15.72 8.13
CA ALA A 218 -29.68 15.45 8.57
C ALA A 218 -29.93 13.95 8.81
N ASP A 219 -29.20 13.10 8.08
CA ASP A 219 -29.35 11.65 8.16
C ASP A 219 -28.03 10.89 7.94
N GLN A 220 -28.09 9.57 7.97
CA GLN A 220 -26.91 8.70 7.77
C GLN A 220 -26.33 8.80 6.36
N ALA A 221 -27.14 9.13 5.35
CA ALA A 221 -26.65 9.31 3.99
C ALA A 221 -25.80 10.59 3.88
N ASP A 222 -26.19 11.65 4.55
CA ASP A 222 -25.40 12.87 4.65
C ASP A 222 -24.06 12.62 5.34
N LEU A 223 -24.07 11.90 6.47
CA LEU A 223 -22.82 11.55 7.18
C LEU A 223 -21.93 10.66 6.33
N ALA A 224 -22.49 9.72 5.57
CA ALA A 224 -21.73 8.90 4.64
C ALA A 224 -21.14 9.72 3.49
N ALA A 225 -21.88 10.71 2.98
CA ALA A 225 -21.38 11.64 1.96
C ALA A 225 -20.26 12.54 2.50
N ALA A 226 -20.40 13.05 3.72
CA ALA A 226 -19.38 13.81 4.41
C ALA A 226 -18.10 12.98 4.61
N TRP A 227 -18.23 11.73 5.08
CA TRP A 227 -17.10 10.82 5.20
C TRP A 227 -16.41 10.58 3.86
N LYS A 228 -17.15 10.29 2.81
CA LYS A 228 -16.58 10.09 1.47
C LYS A 228 -15.76 11.31 1.03
N LEU A 229 -16.27 12.53 1.26
CA LEU A 229 -15.55 13.76 0.96
C LEU A 229 -14.25 13.87 1.77
N ILE A 230 -14.26 13.49 3.04
CA ILE A 230 -13.07 13.46 3.90
C ILE A 230 -12.08 12.42 3.37
N LEU A 231 -12.55 11.20 3.13
CA LEU A 231 -11.72 10.10 2.66
C LEU A 231 -11.08 10.40 1.29
N ASP A 232 -11.78 11.06 0.39
CA ASP A 232 -11.27 11.43 -0.94
C ASP A 232 -10.09 12.42 -0.89
N ARG A 233 -9.94 13.15 0.21
CA ARG A 233 -8.80 14.04 0.44
C ARG A 233 -7.57 13.36 1.00
N VAL A 234 -7.69 12.14 1.46
CA VAL A 234 -6.57 11.33 1.94
C VAL A 234 -5.96 10.59 0.75
N ARG A 235 -4.70 10.86 0.44
CA ARG A 235 -3.97 10.26 -0.68
C ARG A 235 -2.85 9.34 -0.24
N SER A 236 -2.29 9.59 0.94
CA SER A 236 -1.20 8.80 1.50
C SER A 236 -1.15 8.95 3.02
N TRP A 237 -0.29 8.17 3.67
CA TRP A 237 -0.02 8.27 5.10
C TRP A 237 0.35 9.69 5.56
N GLN A 238 0.92 10.53 4.68
CA GLN A 238 1.28 11.91 5.00
C GLN A 238 0.07 12.80 5.34
N ASP A 239 -1.12 12.38 4.94
CA ASP A 239 -2.37 13.08 5.20
C ASP A 239 -2.99 12.70 6.54
N LEU A 240 -2.37 11.75 7.26
CA LEU A 240 -2.85 11.25 8.54
C LEU A 240 -2.00 11.74 9.70
N GLU A 241 -2.62 11.80 10.87
CA GLU A 241 -1.97 12.15 12.12
C GLU A 241 -1.17 10.96 12.68
N ARG A 242 -0.04 11.26 13.33
CA ARG A 242 0.90 10.26 13.84
C ARG A 242 0.29 9.21 14.78
N PRO A 243 -0.60 9.56 15.75
CA PRO A 243 -1.18 8.56 16.63
C PRO A 243 -1.83 7.39 15.90
N LEU A 244 -2.60 7.65 14.83
CA LEU A 244 -3.19 6.57 14.02
C LEU A 244 -2.11 5.76 13.29
N LEU A 245 -1.16 6.43 12.64
CA LEU A 245 -0.09 5.76 11.90
C LEU A 245 0.65 4.77 12.79
N THR A 246 1.05 5.20 13.98
CA THR A 246 1.82 4.37 14.91
C THR A 246 1.06 3.11 15.32
N VAL A 247 -0.23 3.23 15.64
CA VAL A 247 -1.00 2.07 16.12
C VAL A 247 -1.36 1.10 14.99
N VAL A 248 -1.65 1.58 13.79
CA VAL A 248 -1.93 0.71 12.65
C VAL A 248 -0.69 -0.07 12.22
N GLU A 249 0.47 0.58 12.12
CA GLU A 249 1.74 -0.10 11.81
C GLU A 249 2.07 -1.19 12.87
N GLN A 250 1.89 -0.89 14.15
CA GLN A 250 2.09 -1.88 15.22
C GLN A 250 1.13 -3.08 15.10
N LEU A 251 -0.13 -2.84 14.71
CA LEU A 251 -1.09 -3.92 14.49
C LEU A 251 -0.69 -4.78 13.29
N ILE A 252 -0.24 -4.16 12.20
CA ILE A 252 0.24 -4.87 11.02
C ILE A 252 1.47 -5.73 11.39
N ASP A 253 2.45 -5.16 12.05
CA ASP A 253 3.63 -5.89 12.51
C ASP A 253 3.22 -7.10 13.37
N PHE A 254 2.37 -6.86 14.36
CA PHE A 254 1.89 -7.90 15.27
C PHE A 254 1.22 -9.08 14.55
N VAL A 255 0.33 -8.83 13.60
CA VAL A 255 -0.41 -9.91 12.90
C VAL A 255 0.41 -10.58 11.79
N THR A 256 1.55 -10.00 11.41
CA THR A 256 2.44 -10.51 10.35
C THR A 256 3.67 -11.21 10.89
N GLU A 257 4.09 -10.96 12.13
CA GLU A 257 5.17 -11.68 12.79
C GLU A 257 4.92 -13.21 12.80
N HIS A 258 5.98 -13.96 12.64
CA HIS A 258 5.98 -15.44 12.59
C HIS A 258 6.32 -16.06 13.95
#